data_9e247d57c9edb075388f4c0def952a3e
#
_entry.id   9e247d57c9edb075388f4c0def952a3e
#
_cell.length_a   1.000
_cell.length_b   1.000
_cell.length_c   1.000
_cell.angle_alpha   90.00
_cell.angle_beta   90.00
_cell.angle_gamma   90.00
#
_symmetry.space_group_name_H-M   'P 1'
#
loop_
_entity.id
_entity.type
_entity.pdbx_description
1 polymer ?
#
loop_
_entity_poly.entity_id
_entity_poly.type
_entity_poly.pdbx_seq_one_letter_code
_entity_poly.pdbx_strand_id
1 'polypeptide(L)'
;MTLALSTYYRTSLNRGETMTTVAKEIDNIRAYLKIQLVMHDNEFRVVEQISDGLNDYMIPKLILQPLAENAIDHGIDVSDNEDPTLWLTIREEDKHIFFEIRDNGAGMTQEKADQILTYQSSGYGVRNVCDRIHVLYGEKGEMKIESTPGKGTRVFIRIPKKTEAKVL
;
A
#
# COMPACT_ATOMS: atom_id res chain seq x y z
N MET A 1 -8.56 -16.58 8.67
CA MET A 1 -8.10 -15.18 8.73
C MET A 1 -8.53 -14.33 7.55
N THR A 2 -8.54 -14.83 6.32
CA THR A 2 -9.02 -14.15 5.09
C THR A 2 -10.47 -13.66 5.17
N LEU A 3 -11.36 -14.36 5.85
CA LEU A 3 -12.77 -13.96 6.03
C LEU A 3 -12.95 -12.76 6.99
N ALA A 4 -12.15 -12.68 8.04
CA ALA A 4 -12.20 -11.55 8.98
C ALA A 4 -11.67 -10.24 8.36
N LEU A 5 -10.62 -10.34 7.54
CA LEU A 5 -10.09 -9.20 6.78
C LEU A 5 -11.07 -8.72 5.69
N SER A 6 -11.68 -9.63 4.93
CA SER A 6 -12.65 -9.24 3.91
C SER A 6 -13.94 -8.64 4.52
N THR A 7 -14.31 -9.06 5.71
CA THR A 7 -15.42 -8.46 6.46
C THR A 7 -15.06 -7.10 7.01
N TYR A 8 -13.83 -6.93 7.51
CA TYR A 8 -13.28 -5.63 7.93
C TYR A 8 -13.23 -4.64 6.76
N TYR A 9 -12.77 -5.06 5.59
CA TYR A 9 -12.79 -4.24 4.36
C TYR A 9 -14.21 -3.86 3.96
N ARG A 10 -15.16 -4.80 3.97
CA ARG A 10 -16.55 -4.54 3.61
C ARG A 10 -17.24 -3.57 4.58
N THR A 11 -17.03 -3.71 5.88
CA THR A 11 -17.59 -2.83 6.90
C THR A 11 -16.94 -1.45 6.94
N SER A 12 -15.63 -1.36 6.65
CA SER A 12 -14.92 -0.07 6.57
C SER A 12 -15.30 0.73 5.32
N LEU A 13 -15.60 0.06 4.20
CA LEU A 13 -16.08 0.69 2.96
C LEU A 13 -17.57 1.03 3.01
N ASN A 14 -18.39 0.27 3.74
CA ASN A 14 -19.83 0.46 3.82
C ASN A 14 -20.28 1.60 4.76
N ARG A 15 -19.37 2.32 5.42
CA ARG A 15 -19.70 3.50 6.23
C ARG A 15 -19.78 4.82 5.46
N GLY A 16 -19.86 4.79 4.14
CA GLY A 16 -20.06 5.97 3.29
C GLY A 16 -18.87 6.93 3.15
N GLU A 17 -17.82 6.77 3.94
CA GLU A 17 -16.61 7.57 3.84
C GLU A 17 -15.57 6.85 2.98
N THR A 18 -15.32 7.39 1.78
CA THR A 18 -14.30 6.88 0.83
C THR A 18 -12.92 7.51 1.06
N MET A 19 -12.87 8.62 1.77
CA MET A 19 -11.67 9.40 2.05
C MET A 19 -11.31 9.37 3.54
N THR A 20 -10.03 9.57 3.83
CA THR A 20 -9.48 9.68 5.19
C THR A 20 -8.33 10.67 5.20
N THR A 21 -7.81 10.99 6.38
CA THR A 21 -6.58 11.78 6.48
C THR A 21 -5.34 10.90 6.39
N VAL A 22 -4.23 11.47 5.96
CA VAL A 22 -2.91 10.78 5.98
C VAL A 22 -2.60 10.27 7.39
N ALA A 23 -2.88 11.06 8.44
CA ALA A 23 -2.66 10.64 9.82
C ALA A 23 -3.40 9.34 10.18
N LYS A 24 -4.68 9.24 9.83
CA LYS A 24 -5.48 8.03 10.10
C LYS A 24 -5.01 6.83 9.28
N GLU A 25 -4.58 7.05 8.05
CA GLU A 25 -4.01 5.98 7.21
C GLU A 25 -2.69 5.45 7.78
N ILE A 26 -1.83 6.35 8.30
CA ILE A 26 -0.59 5.98 9.00
C ILE A 26 -0.91 5.14 10.25
N ASP A 27 -1.87 5.58 11.06
CA ASP A 27 -2.28 4.83 12.26
C ASP A 27 -2.80 3.44 11.90
N ASN A 28 -3.59 3.33 10.82
CA ASN A 28 -4.12 2.07 10.33
C ASN A 28 -3.02 1.12 9.86
N ILE A 29 -2.10 1.60 9.03
CA ILE A 29 -1.01 0.75 8.51
C ILE A 29 -0.05 0.32 9.63
N ARG A 30 0.24 1.18 10.59
CA ARG A 30 1.06 0.83 11.77
C ARG A 30 0.41 -0.25 12.63
N ALA A 31 -0.90 -0.16 12.88
CA ALA A 31 -1.64 -1.18 13.60
C ALA A 31 -1.60 -2.54 12.86
N TYR A 32 -1.81 -2.52 11.54
CA TYR A 32 -1.71 -3.71 10.71
C TYR A 32 -0.30 -4.34 10.76
N LEU A 33 0.74 -3.55 10.54
CA LEU A 33 2.14 -4.03 10.53
C LEU A 33 2.55 -4.57 11.90
N LYS A 34 2.11 -3.96 12.98
CA LYS A 34 2.35 -4.46 14.34
C LYS A 34 1.76 -5.85 14.56
N ILE A 35 0.54 -6.09 14.08
CA ILE A 35 -0.10 -7.40 14.13
C ILE A 35 0.70 -8.41 13.29
N GLN A 36 1.11 -8.04 12.09
CA GLN A 36 1.89 -8.90 11.21
C GLN A 36 3.25 -9.28 11.81
N LEU A 37 3.93 -8.34 12.45
CA LEU A 37 5.19 -8.62 13.16
C LEU A 37 5.00 -9.67 14.25
N VAL A 38 3.94 -9.55 15.05
CA VAL A 38 3.63 -10.55 16.09
C VAL A 38 3.32 -11.93 15.48
N MET A 39 2.53 -11.95 14.40
CA MET A 39 2.17 -13.21 13.71
C MET A 39 3.35 -13.90 13.03
N HIS A 40 4.38 -13.17 12.68
CA HIS A 40 5.62 -13.68 12.06
C HIS A 40 6.79 -13.75 13.08
N ASP A 41 6.50 -13.81 14.37
CA ASP A 41 7.51 -13.90 15.45
C ASP A 41 8.64 -12.84 15.33
N ASN A 42 8.33 -11.67 14.77
CA ASN A 42 9.27 -10.59 14.45
C ASN A 42 10.42 -11.01 13.51
N GLU A 43 10.16 -11.93 12.59
CA GLU A 43 11.16 -12.42 11.64
C GLU A 43 11.47 -11.44 10.50
N PHE A 44 10.73 -10.33 10.37
CA PHE A 44 11.06 -9.26 9.43
C PHE A 44 11.09 -7.89 10.13
N ARG A 45 11.75 -6.93 9.51
CA ARG A 45 11.82 -5.55 10.02
C ARG A 45 10.93 -4.61 9.24
N VAL A 46 10.43 -3.58 9.92
CA VAL A 46 9.72 -2.46 9.31
C VAL A 46 10.55 -1.19 9.51
N VAL A 47 10.83 -0.49 8.42
CA VAL A 47 11.54 0.79 8.41
C VAL A 47 10.60 1.87 7.87
N GLU A 48 10.31 2.88 8.68
CA GLU A 48 9.45 4.00 8.31
C GLU A 48 10.25 5.24 7.94
N GLN A 49 9.88 5.89 6.84
CA GLN A 49 10.39 7.17 6.39
C GLN A 49 9.20 8.08 6.05
N ILE A 50 8.69 8.77 7.05
CA ILE A 50 7.48 9.59 6.95
C ILE A 50 7.84 11.05 7.20
N SER A 51 7.60 11.90 6.20
CA SER A 51 7.81 13.35 6.32
C SER A 51 6.75 14.00 7.20
N ASP A 52 7.14 15.03 7.93
CA ASP A 52 6.24 15.86 8.73
C ASP A 52 5.31 16.71 7.84
N GLY A 53 4.22 17.20 8.43
CA GLY A 53 3.33 18.17 7.79
C GLY A 53 2.30 17.59 6.82
N LEU A 54 2.17 16.27 6.74
CA LEU A 54 1.24 15.60 5.80
C LEU A 54 -0.08 15.17 6.44
N ASN A 55 -0.21 15.26 7.75
CA ASN A 55 -1.28 14.64 8.55
C ASN A 55 -2.71 14.99 8.11
N ASP A 56 -2.95 16.23 7.69
CA ASP A 56 -4.29 16.75 7.42
C ASP A 56 -4.74 16.60 5.97
N TYR A 57 -3.86 16.14 5.09
CA TYR A 57 -4.26 15.89 3.70
C TYR A 57 -5.23 14.74 3.59
N MET A 58 -6.22 14.90 2.71
CA MET A 58 -7.24 13.89 2.43
C MET A 58 -6.78 12.95 1.31
N ILE A 59 -6.90 11.67 1.57
CA ILE A 59 -6.50 10.58 0.67
C ILE A 59 -7.57 9.48 0.64
N PRO A 60 -7.60 8.63 -0.38
CA PRO A 60 -8.48 7.48 -0.37
C PRO A 60 -8.14 6.55 0.79
N LYS A 61 -9.17 6.03 1.42
CA LYS A 61 -9.05 5.13 2.57
C LYS A 61 -8.45 3.78 2.18
N LEU A 62 -7.60 3.21 3.03
CA LEU A 62 -7.05 1.86 2.88
C LEU A 62 -6.29 1.66 1.56
N ILE A 63 -5.37 2.57 1.26
CA ILE A 63 -4.48 2.42 0.10
C ILE A 63 -3.17 1.71 0.44
N LEU A 64 -2.67 1.83 1.68
CA LEU A 64 -1.38 1.27 2.09
C LEU A 64 -1.46 -0.20 2.51
N GLN A 65 -2.53 -0.62 3.18
CA GLN A 65 -2.64 -1.98 3.70
C GLN A 65 -2.59 -3.05 2.60
N PRO A 66 -3.30 -2.95 1.46
CA PRO A 66 -3.19 -3.93 0.39
C PRO A 66 -1.79 -4.03 -0.21
N LEU A 67 -1.04 -2.92 -0.22
CA LEU A 67 0.35 -2.91 -0.67
C LEU A 67 1.25 -3.66 0.30
N ALA A 68 1.05 -3.45 1.60
CA ALA A 68 1.79 -4.15 2.65
C ALA A 68 1.45 -5.65 2.69
N GLU A 69 0.18 -6.01 2.51
CA GLU A 69 -0.24 -7.41 2.38
C GLU A 69 0.50 -8.11 1.23
N ASN A 70 0.55 -7.46 0.07
CA ASN A 70 1.27 -7.99 -1.09
C ASN A 70 2.77 -8.16 -0.82
N ALA A 71 3.41 -7.19 -0.16
CA ALA A 71 4.81 -7.24 0.19
C ALA A 71 5.13 -8.39 1.18
N ILE A 72 4.25 -8.62 2.15
CA ILE A 72 4.43 -9.70 3.15
C ILE A 72 4.15 -11.06 2.51
N ASP A 73 2.95 -11.26 1.96
CA ASP A 73 2.50 -12.58 1.48
C ASP A 73 3.27 -13.07 0.25
N HIS A 74 3.63 -12.17 -0.66
CA HIS A 74 4.27 -12.52 -1.94
C HIS A 74 5.73 -12.10 -2.04
N GLY A 75 6.22 -11.31 -1.10
CA GLY A 75 7.61 -10.89 -1.02
C GLY A 75 8.35 -11.59 0.11
N ILE A 76 8.04 -11.24 1.33
CA ILE A 76 8.77 -11.64 2.53
C ILE A 76 8.56 -13.12 2.85
N ASP A 77 7.32 -13.61 2.90
CA ASP A 77 6.96 -14.96 3.33
C ASP A 77 7.49 -16.07 2.41
N VAL A 78 7.73 -15.76 1.16
CA VAL A 78 8.21 -16.70 0.15
C VAL A 78 9.69 -16.50 -0.19
N SER A 79 10.39 -15.69 0.58
CA SER A 79 11.81 -15.36 0.38
C SER A 79 12.71 -16.15 1.32
N ASP A 80 13.87 -16.52 0.84
CA ASP A 80 14.96 -17.08 1.64
C ASP A 80 15.93 -16.01 2.18
N ASN A 81 15.53 -14.73 2.14
CA ASN A 81 16.36 -13.63 2.62
C ASN A 81 16.51 -13.73 4.15
N GLU A 82 17.75 -13.70 4.64
CA GLU A 82 18.08 -13.79 6.07
C GLU A 82 17.75 -12.52 6.85
N ASP A 83 17.55 -11.39 6.17
CA ASP A 83 17.21 -10.08 6.77
C ASP A 83 16.03 -9.42 6.04
N PRO A 84 14.83 -10.05 6.09
CA PRO A 84 13.68 -9.53 5.37
C PRO A 84 13.24 -8.19 5.98
N THR A 85 13.03 -7.21 5.11
CA THR A 85 12.69 -5.84 5.50
C THR A 85 11.60 -5.26 4.60
N LEU A 86 10.65 -4.58 5.24
CA LEU A 86 9.62 -3.78 4.60
C LEU A 86 9.87 -2.31 4.90
N TRP A 87 9.93 -1.48 3.88
CA TRP A 87 10.03 -0.02 3.99
C TRP A 87 8.69 0.63 3.68
N LEU A 88 8.24 1.52 4.56
CA LEU A 88 7.11 2.41 4.37
C LEU A 88 7.64 3.84 4.20
N THR A 89 7.44 4.42 3.05
CA THR A 89 7.84 5.81 2.76
C THR A 89 6.63 6.65 2.44
N ILE A 90 6.48 7.80 3.11
CA ILE A 90 5.46 8.80 2.81
C ILE A 90 6.16 10.16 2.80
N ARG A 91 6.12 10.85 1.68
CA ARG A 91 6.78 12.16 1.54
C ARG A 91 6.00 13.11 0.65
N GLU A 92 6.27 14.37 0.82
CA GLU A 92 5.81 15.41 -0.09
C GLU A 92 6.68 15.44 -1.35
N GLU A 93 6.05 15.53 -2.50
CA GLU A 93 6.71 15.76 -3.79
C GLU A 93 6.00 16.89 -4.54
N ASP A 94 6.48 18.13 -4.38
CA ASP A 94 5.88 19.33 -4.99
C ASP A 94 4.38 19.43 -4.66
N LYS A 95 3.51 19.26 -5.64
CA LYS A 95 2.03 19.31 -5.49
C LYS A 95 1.40 17.95 -5.17
N HIS A 96 2.21 16.93 -4.95
CA HIS A 96 1.78 15.55 -4.73
C HIS A 96 2.22 15.02 -3.37
N ILE A 97 1.55 13.98 -2.94
CA ILE A 97 2.01 13.10 -1.86
C ILE A 97 2.42 11.79 -2.49
N PHE A 98 3.61 11.35 -2.13
CA PHE A 98 4.19 10.08 -2.55
C PHE A 98 4.10 9.06 -1.42
N PHE A 99 3.58 7.89 -1.73
CA PHE A 99 3.47 6.73 -0.83
C PHE A 99 4.20 5.55 -1.46
N GLU A 100 4.95 4.83 -0.68
CA GLU A 100 5.68 3.65 -1.14
C GLU A 100 5.67 2.55 -0.08
N ILE A 101 5.43 1.33 -0.52
CA ILE A 101 5.77 0.10 0.19
C ILE A 101 6.80 -0.65 -0.66
N ARG A 102 7.93 -0.97 -0.05
CA ARG A 102 9.01 -1.73 -0.67
C ARG A 102 9.40 -2.90 0.23
N ASP A 103 9.68 -4.04 -0.36
CA ASP A 103 10.28 -5.19 0.31
C ASP A 103 11.58 -5.62 -0.38
N ASN A 104 12.40 -6.37 0.32
CA ASN A 104 13.57 -7.04 -0.21
C ASN A 104 13.36 -8.57 -0.31
N GLY A 105 12.12 -8.97 -0.53
CA GLY A 105 11.71 -10.35 -0.61
C GLY A 105 12.02 -11.05 -1.94
N ALA A 106 11.19 -12.02 -2.29
CA ALA A 106 11.41 -12.85 -3.47
C ALA A 106 11.41 -12.08 -4.80
N GLY A 107 10.63 -11.00 -4.89
CA GLY A 107 10.44 -10.27 -6.14
C GLY A 107 9.77 -11.10 -7.23
N MET A 108 9.62 -10.51 -8.38
CA MET A 108 9.05 -11.15 -9.58
C MET A 108 9.59 -10.47 -10.83
N THR A 109 9.34 -11.06 -11.99
CA THR A 109 9.64 -10.40 -13.27
C THR A 109 8.77 -9.14 -13.43
N GLN A 110 9.28 -8.12 -14.12
CA GLN A 110 8.52 -6.89 -14.35
C GLN A 110 7.24 -7.18 -15.15
N GLU A 111 7.27 -8.12 -16.07
CA GLU A 111 6.08 -8.56 -16.82
C GLU A 111 4.97 -9.07 -15.88
N LYS A 112 5.31 -9.88 -14.88
CA LYS A 112 4.35 -10.35 -13.87
C LYS A 112 3.86 -9.21 -12.97
N ALA A 113 4.74 -8.29 -12.59
CA ALA A 113 4.37 -7.10 -11.82
C ALA A 113 3.38 -6.21 -12.58
N ASP A 114 3.59 -6.00 -13.87
CA ASP A 114 2.68 -5.23 -14.73
C ASP A 114 1.30 -5.89 -14.85
N GLN A 115 1.24 -7.22 -14.88
CA GLN A 115 0.00 -7.99 -14.92
C GLN A 115 -0.84 -7.85 -13.64
N ILE A 116 -0.24 -7.56 -12.49
CA ILE A 116 -0.98 -7.33 -11.23
C ILE A 116 -1.93 -6.13 -11.34
N LEU A 117 -1.54 -5.09 -12.07
CA LEU A 117 -2.35 -3.90 -12.29
C LEU A 117 -3.38 -4.07 -13.43
N THR A 118 -3.33 -5.16 -14.16
CA THR A 118 -4.24 -5.46 -15.28
C THR A 118 -5.30 -6.49 -14.89
N TYR A 119 -6.29 -6.72 -15.77
CA TYR A 119 -7.43 -7.62 -15.54
C TYR A 119 -7.09 -9.12 -15.42
N GLN A 120 -5.84 -9.50 -15.59
CA GLN A 120 -5.44 -10.90 -15.70
C GLN A 120 -4.88 -11.53 -14.42
N SER A 121 -4.84 -10.78 -13.30
CA SER A 121 -4.24 -11.31 -12.07
C SER A 121 -5.27 -11.62 -10.98
N SER A 122 -4.91 -12.59 -10.12
CA SER A 122 -5.67 -12.95 -8.92
C SER A 122 -5.49 -11.99 -7.73
N GLY A 123 -4.65 -10.96 -7.87
CA GLY A 123 -4.33 -9.98 -6.82
C GLY A 123 -5.33 -8.83 -6.74
N TYR A 124 -6.51 -9.07 -6.20
CA TYR A 124 -7.59 -8.07 -6.16
C TYR A 124 -7.27 -6.82 -5.30
N GLY A 125 -6.48 -6.93 -4.24
CA GLY A 125 -6.24 -5.83 -3.30
C GLY A 125 -5.47 -4.67 -3.92
N VAL A 126 -4.30 -4.94 -4.48
CA VAL A 126 -3.43 -3.93 -5.13
C VAL A 126 -4.12 -3.32 -6.35
N ARG A 127 -4.77 -4.14 -7.15
CA ARG A 127 -5.53 -3.68 -8.31
C ARG A 127 -6.70 -2.77 -7.92
N ASN A 128 -7.46 -3.11 -6.87
CA ASN A 128 -8.55 -2.27 -6.39
C ASN A 128 -8.04 -0.89 -5.95
N VAL A 129 -6.85 -0.80 -5.37
CA VAL A 129 -6.21 0.49 -5.06
C VAL A 129 -5.91 1.25 -6.36
N CYS A 130 -5.31 0.59 -7.34
CA CYS A 130 -5.01 1.18 -8.65
C CYS A 130 -6.26 1.74 -9.33
N ASP A 131 -7.34 0.95 -9.38
CA ASP A 131 -8.62 1.36 -9.97
C ASP A 131 -9.21 2.58 -9.24
N ARG A 132 -9.15 2.62 -7.91
CA ARG A 132 -9.63 3.77 -7.12
C ARG A 132 -8.79 5.03 -7.36
N ILE A 133 -7.47 4.92 -7.43
CA ILE A 133 -6.58 6.04 -7.76
C ILE A 133 -6.93 6.59 -9.13
N HIS A 134 -7.14 5.71 -10.11
CA HIS A 134 -7.51 6.10 -11.47
C HIS A 134 -8.88 6.79 -11.53
N VAL A 135 -9.89 6.26 -10.85
CA VAL A 135 -11.24 6.85 -10.79
C VAL A 135 -11.23 8.22 -10.12
N LEU A 136 -10.50 8.38 -9.01
CA LEU A 136 -10.50 9.62 -8.23
C LEU A 136 -9.62 10.73 -8.82
N TYR A 137 -8.51 10.39 -9.44
CA TYR A 137 -7.51 11.35 -9.88
C TYR A 137 -7.24 11.37 -11.39
N GLY A 138 -7.72 10.35 -12.12
CA GLY A 138 -7.46 10.22 -13.55
C GLY A 138 -5.96 10.22 -13.85
N GLU A 139 -5.53 11.04 -14.80
CA GLU A 139 -4.12 11.19 -15.18
C GLU A 139 -3.25 11.92 -14.14
N LYS A 140 -3.87 12.54 -13.14
CA LYS A 140 -3.16 13.24 -12.05
C LYS A 140 -2.70 12.29 -10.95
N GLY A 141 -3.25 11.08 -10.89
CA GLY A 141 -2.84 10.02 -10.00
C GLY A 141 -1.96 9.00 -10.71
N GLU A 142 -0.99 8.45 -10.02
CA GLU A 142 -0.07 7.44 -10.55
C GLU A 142 0.06 6.30 -9.55
N MET A 143 0.07 5.07 -10.04
CA MET A 143 0.46 3.89 -9.27
C MET A 143 1.30 2.99 -10.16
N LYS A 144 2.45 2.54 -9.63
CA LYS A 144 3.38 1.65 -10.33
C LYS A 144 3.90 0.56 -9.42
N ILE A 145 4.25 -0.56 -10.03
CA ILE A 145 4.97 -1.67 -9.42
C ILE A 145 6.27 -1.88 -10.16
N GLU A 146 7.36 -1.90 -9.42
CA GLU A 146 8.70 -2.22 -9.92
C GLU A 146 9.19 -3.45 -9.16
N SER A 147 9.65 -4.47 -9.86
CA SER A 147 10.09 -5.72 -9.24
C SER A 147 11.22 -6.36 -10.02
N THR A 148 12.07 -7.08 -9.29
CA THR A 148 13.15 -7.88 -9.86
C THR A 148 13.25 -9.19 -9.08
N PRO A 149 13.28 -10.36 -9.74
CA PRO A 149 13.43 -11.62 -9.05
C PRO A 149 14.66 -11.65 -8.13
N GLY A 150 14.46 -12.09 -6.89
CA GLY A 150 15.51 -12.17 -5.88
C GLY A 150 15.92 -10.85 -5.24
N LYS A 151 15.31 -9.71 -5.62
CA LYS A 151 15.63 -8.39 -5.08
C LYS A 151 14.48 -7.69 -4.38
N GLY A 152 13.26 -8.19 -4.55
CA GLY A 152 12.07 -7.64 -3.94
C GLY A 152 11.20 -6.83 -4.89
N THR A 153 10.20 -6.17 -4.30
CA THR A 153 9.18 -5.42 -5.02
C THR A 153 9.00 -4.03 -4.38
N ARG A 154 8.71 -3.06 -5.22
CA ARG A 154 8.41 -1.68 -4.85
C ARG A 154 7.09 -1.29 -5.48
N VAL A 155 6.12 -0.92 -4.66
CA VAL A 155 4.83 -0.37 -5.11
C VAL A 155 4.73 1.06 -4.62
N PHE A 156 4.44 1.99 -5.52
CA PHE A 156 4.27 3.38 -5.13
C PHE A 156 3.04 4.03 -5.75
N ILE A 157 2.53 5.01 -5.03
CA ILE A 157 1.38 5.83 -5.39
C ILE A 157 1.81 7.30 -5.30
N ARG A 158 1.44 8.08 -6.29
CA ARG A 158 1.58 9.54 -6.30
C ARG A 158 0.22 10.16 -6.58
N ILE A 159 -0.27 10.97 -5.66
CA ILE A 159 -1.58 11.64 -5.77
C ILE A 159 -1.48 13.13 -5.43
N PRO A 160 -2.33 13.98 -6.04
CA PRO A 160 -2.37 15.40 -5.72
C PRO A 160 -2.72 15.65 -4.25
N LYS A 161 -2.07 16.66 -3.64
CA LYS A 161 -2.42 17.14 -2.29
C LYS A 161 -3.79 17.77 -2.28
N LYS A 162 -4.65 17.35 -1.33
CA LYS A 162 -5.97 17.93 -1.07
C LYS A 162 -6.23 18.04 0.43
N THR A 163 -6.66 19.20 0.91
CA THR A 163 -6.96 19.44 2.32
C THR A 163 -8.43 19.22 2.68
N GLU A 164 -9.33 19.20 1.69
CA GLU A 164 -10.76 18.99 1.88
C GLU A 164 -11.26 17.84 1.00
N ALA A 165 -12.13 17.01 1.56
CA ALA A 165 -12.89 16.04 0.79
C ALA A 165 -13.90 16.83 -0.08
N LYS A 166 -13.56 17.11 -1.33
CA LYS A 166 -14.58 17.51 -2.29
C LYS A 166 -15.48 16.30 -2.51
N VAL A 167 -16.72 16.43 -2.03
CA VAL A 167 -17.81 15.54 -2.42
C VAL A 167 -17.98 15.72 -3.93
N LEU A 168 -17.66 14.68 -4.67
CA LEU A 168 -18.00 14.57 -6.09
C LEU A 168 -19.46 14.15 -6.21
#